data_f0c48dfb5c0b16b75a3814c01f2177d3
#
_entry.id   f0c48dfb5c0b16b75a3814c01f2177d3
#
_cell.length_a   1.000
_cell.length_b   1.000
_cell.length_c   1.000
_cell.angle_alpha   90.00
_cell.angle_beta   90.00
_cell.angle_gamma   90.00
#
_symmetry.space_group_name_H-M   'P 1'
#
loop_
_entity.id
_entity.type
_entity.pdbx_description
1 polymer ?
#
loop_
_entity_poly.entity_id
_entity_poly.type
_entity_poly.pdbx_seq_one_letter_code
_entity_poly.pdbx_strand_id
1 'polypeptide(L)'
;MIINFPTKDHWRSASRLDYVIKGLDWFADNYNKLNIESVAFPPLGCGNGGLEWTTVGPITYRKLKDLPIEVEIYAPFSATRKEISVDFLENSVIKTSNVKGYKLGSYNKYWNLLLYSIQQLNNDRYSLHVGRTIYQKICYILTAVGIPTGFVFSKSEYGPFSPEAKNALLILANNNLINEETKGKMIEINVSESFVLDKNAFSSDDFEKVNKALDLFYRFKNTESAEIIASILFASSELKNSGSVNADKLMHYLQEWKPRWNNDECRNLLMEYSIELASMKWLSLSN
;
A
#
# COMPACT_ATOMS: atom_id res chain seq x y z
N MET A 1 32.21 6.14 -14.04
CA MET A 1 31.96 6.01 -12.58
C MET A 1 30.48 5.68 -12.37
N ILE A 2 30.11 4.92 -11.33
CA ILE A 2 28.71 4.67 -10.94
C ILE A 2 28.48 5.34 -9.60
N ILE A 3 27.39 6.09 -9.47
CA ILE A 3 26.97 6.73 -8.21
C ILE A 3 25.74 5.98 -7.68
N ASN A 4 25.82 5.48 -6.47
CA ASN A 4 24.67 4.92 -5.78
C ASN A 4 23.76 6.05 -5.31
N PHE A 5 22.51 6.03 -5.79
CA PHE A 5 21.51 7.04 -5.48
C PHE A 5 20.39 6.39 -4.62
N PRO A 6 20.38 6.60 -3.30
CA PRO A 6 19.40 5.96 -2.43
C PRO A 6 18.02 6.59 -2.60
N THR A 7 17.07 5.83 -3.10
CA THR A 7 15.66 6.25 -3.25
C THR A 7 14.76 5.66 -2.18
N LYS A 8 15.27 4.77 -1.33
CA LYS A 8 14.52 4.03 -0.29
C LYS A 8 15.46 3.53 0.81
N ASP A 9 14.93 3.27 2.00
CA ASP A 9 15.70 2.73 3.13
C ASP A 9 16.04 1.26 2.96
N HIS A 10 15.11 0.49 2.41
CA HIS A 10 15.27 -0.94 2.21
C HIS A 10 14.77 -1.33 0.81
N TRP A 11 15.40 -2.31 0.16
CA TRP A 11 15.08 -2.70 -1.21
C TRP A 11 13.62 -3.12 -1.43
N ARG A 12 12.93 -3.62 -0.39
CA ARG A 12 11.51 -3.96 -0.41
C ARG A 12 10.60 -2.76 -0.17
N SER A 13 11.10 -1.66 0.41
CA SER A 13 10.29 -0.49 0.73
C SER A 13 9.94 0.32 -0.52
N ALA A 14 8.89 1.13 -0.42
CA ALA A 14 8.55 2.12 -1.42
C ALA A 14 9.66 3.17 -1.56
N SER A 15 9.85 3.73 -2.76
CA SER A 15 10.74 4.88 -2.91
C SER A 15 10.11 6.12 -2.27
N ARG A 16 10.94 6.93 -1.66
CA ARG A 16 10.54 8.17 -1.00
C ARG A 16 11.00 9.37 -1.80
N LEU A 17 10.06 10.27 -2.08
CA LEU A 17 10.33 11.45 -2.86
C LEU A 17 11.34 12.39 -2.17
N ASP A 18 11.27 12.51 -0.85
CA ASP A 18 12.22 13.30 -0.06
C ASP A 18 13.67 12.77 -0.17
N TYR A 19 13.86 11.47 -0.34
CA TYR A 19 15.20 10.90 -0.58
C TYR A 19 15.71 11.23 -1.97
N VAL A 20 14.84 11.18 -2.99
CA VAL A 20 15.18 11.62 -4.34
C VAL A 20 15.61 13.10 -4.33
N ILE A 21 14.84 13.96 -3.67
CA ILE A 21 15.14 15.38 -3.55
C ILE A 21 16.49 15.61 -2.86
N LYS A 22 16.70 15.00 -1.68
CA LYS A 22 17.96 15.12 -0.92
C LYS A 22 19.17 14.62 -1.72
N GLY A 23 18.99 13.51 -2.46
CA GLY A 23 20.04 12.96 -3.30
C GLY A 23 20.40 13.89 -4.46
N LEU A 24 19.39 14.51 -5.11
CA LEU A 24 19.61 15.49 -6.16
C LEU A 24 20.29 16.77 -5.64
N ASP A 25 19.89 17.26 -4.46
CA ASP A 25 20.52 18.40 -3.81
C ASP A 25 21.99 18.08 -3.48
N TRP A 26 22.22 16.92 -2.87
CA TRP A 26 23.59 16.49 -2.58
C TRP A 26 24.44 16.37 -3.84
N PHE A 27 23.88 15.83 -4.94
CA PHE A 27 24.59 15.72 -6.21
C PHE A 27 24.94 17.11 -6.77
N ALA A 28 23.98 18.04 -6.79
CA ALA A 28 24.18 19.40 -7.26
C ALA A 28 25.25 20.14 -6.45
N ASP A 29 25.38 19.86 -5.15
CA ASP A 29 26.40 20.50 -4.28
C ASP A 29 27.79 19.82 -4.37
N ASN A 30 27.88 18.60 -4.90
CA ASN A 30 29.11 17.81 -4.80
C ASN A 30 29.68 17.30 -6.13
N TYR A 31 28.98 17.41 -7.27
CA TYR A 31 29.45 16.89 -8.57
C TYR A 31 30.86 17.43 -8.94
N ASN A 32 31.15 18.69 -8.63
CA ASN A 32 32.44 19.32 -8.91
C ASN A 32 33.57 18.70 -8.07
N LYS A 33 33.32 18.41 -6.79
CA LYS A 33 34.30 17.73 -5.90
C LYS A 33 34.62 16.31 -6.37
N LEU A 34 33.70 15.71 -7.11
CA LEU A 34 33.84 14.36 -7.68
C LEU A 34 34.43 14.40 -9.10
N ASN A 35 34.75 15.57 -9.63
CA ASN A 35 35.24 15.81 -11.00
C ASN A 35 34.30 15.19 -12.06
N ILE A 36 32.97 15.37 -11.88
CA ILE A 36 31.97 14.89 -12.82
C ILE A 36 31.71 15.94 -13.88
N GLU A 37 32.00 15.60 -15.14
CA GLU A 37 31.79 16.44 -16.32
C GLU A 37 30.50 16.08 -17.07
N SER A 38 30.02 14.84 -16.91
CA SER A 38 28.75 14.38 -17.49
C SER A 38 28.11 13.35 -16.61
N VAL A 39 26.76 13.27 -16.62
CA VAL A 39 26.00 12.32 -15.82
C VAL A 39 24.70 11.92 -16.51
N ALA A 40 24.31 10.66 -16.35
CA ALA A 40 23.03 10.13 -16.81
C ALA A 40 22.20 9.66 -15.61
N PHE A 41 20.98 10.18 -15.47
CA PHE A 41 20.03 9.78 -14.43
C PHE A 41 18.95 8.87 -15.01
N PRO A 42 18.74 7.67 -14.46
CA PRO A 42 17.54 6.88 -14.74
C PRO A 42 16.32 7.54 -14.10
N PRO A 43 15.07 7.07 -14.40
CA PRO A 43 13.87 7.60 -13.77
C PRO A 43 13.81 7.20 -12.29
N LEU A 44 14.41 8.04 -11.44
CA LEU A 44 14.66 7.78 -10.01
C LEU A 44 13.38 7.40 -9.27
N GLY A 45 13.32 6.18 -8.75
CA GLY A 45 12.17 5.68 -7.99
C GLY A 45 10.89 5.40 -8.79
N CYS A 46 10.85 5.64 -10.11
CA CYS A 46 9.64 5.51 -10.92
C CYS A 46 9.33 4.07 -11.40
N GLY A 47 10.22 3.12 -11.17
CA GLY A 47 9.96 1.71 -11.48
C GLY A 47 9.30 0.99 -10.30
N ASN A 48 9.97 -0.06 -9.80
CA ASN A 48 9.53 -0.81 -8.61
C ASN A 48 9.43 0.04 -7.33
N GLY A 49 9.93 1.27 -7.36
CA GLY A 49 9.80 2.24 -6.27
C GLY A 49 8.44 2.93 -6.23
N GLY A 50 7.70 2.94 -7.35
CA GLY A 50 6.32 3.40 -7.47
C GLY A 50 6.13 4.92 -7.44
N LEU A 51 7.19 5.72 -7.57
CA LEU A 51 7.04 7.18 -7.74
C LEU A 51 6.57 7.50 -9.16
N GLU A 52 5.73 8.53 -9.27
CA GLU A 52 5.20 8.99 -10.55
C GLU A 52 6.21 9.89 -11.29
N TRP A 53 6.45 9.58 -12.57
CA TRP A 53 7.34 10.38 -13.43
C TRP A 53 6.88 11.84 -13.52
N THR A 54 5.58 12.08 -13.60
CA THR A 54 4.97 13.40 -13.63
C THR A 54 5.35 14.27 -12.42
N THR A 55 5.86 13.68 -11.36
CA THR A 55 6.37 14.37 -10.16
C THR A 55 7.91 14.38 -10.15
N VAL A 56 8.52 13.22 -10.36
CA VAL A 56 9.99 13.06 -10.27
C VAL A 56 10.71 13.74 -11.42
N GLY A 57 10.21 13.64 -12.65
CA GLY A 57 10.81 14.22 -13.84
C GLY A 57 11.01 15.75 -13.72
N PRO A 58 9.93 16.52 -13.43
CA PRO A 58 10.05 17.97 -13.20
C PRO A 58 10.99 18.35 -12.07
N ILE A 59 11.01 17.60 -10.97
CA ILE A 59 11.92 17.86 -9.84
C ILE A 59 13.37 17.63 -10.27
N THR A 60 13.64 16.48 -10.90
CA THR A 60 14.98 16.14 -11.38
C THR A 60 15.49 17.19 -12.38
N TYR A 61 14.66 17.54 -13.36
CA TYR A 61 15.01 18.53 -14.37
C TYR A 61 15.35 19.89 -13.74
N ARG A 62 14.46 20.44 -12.89
CA ARG A 62 14.64 21.77 -12.28
C ARG A 62 15.86 21.86 -11.37
N LYS A 63 16.24 20.76 -10.71
CA LYS A 63 17.44 20.74 -9.84
C LYS A 63 18.74 20.61 -10.59
N LEU A 64 18.70 20.08 -11.82
CA LEU A 64 19.91 19.76 -12.55
C LEU A 64 20.14 20.63 -13.80
N LYS A 65 19.10 21.29 -14.34
CA LYS A 65 19.17 22.03 -15.61
C LYS A 65 20.20 23.16 -15.66
N ASP A 66 20.50 23.77 -14.53
CA ASP A 66 21.41 24.92 -14.43
C ASP A 66 22.83 24.50 -14.04
N LEU A 67 23.11 23.20 -13.93
CA LEU A 67 24.48 22.73 -13.67
C LEU A 67 25.33 22.87 -14.93
N PRO A 68 26.60 23.37 -14.80
CA PRO A 68 27.51 23.57 -15.91
C PRO A 68 28.21 22.28 -16.38
N ILE A 69 27.47 21.18 -16.45
CA ILE A 69 27.90 19.85 -16.90
C ILE A 69 26.82 19.25 -17.82
N GLU A 70 27.21 18.26 -18.61
CA GLU A 70 26.24 17.53 -19.43
C GLU A 70 25.39 16.62 -18.56
N VAL A 71 24.06 16.81 -18.60
CA VAL A 71 23.09 16.01 -17.82
C VAL A 71 22.08 15.36 -18.73
N GLU A 72 22.06 14.03 -18.75
CA GLU A 72 21.03 13.24 -19.40
C GLU A 72 20.01 12.74 -18.37
N ILE A 73 18.72 12.97 -18.62
CA ILE A 73 17.63 12.50 -17.76
C ILE A 73 16.75 11.54 -18.57
N TYR A 74 16.73 10.28 -18.18
CA TYR A 74 15.95 9.25 -18.84
C TYR A 74 14.57 9.14 -18.18
N ALA A 75 13.52 9.22 -19.01
CA ALA A 75 12.14 9.00 -18.59
C ALA A 75 11.81 7.50 -18.59
N PRO A 76 10.75 7.05 -17.83
CA PRO A 76 10.23 5.70 -17.99
C PRO A 76 9.73 5.46 -19.42
N PHE A 77 9.80 4.21 -19.88
CA PHE A 77 9.32 3.84 -21.23
C PHE A 77 7.83 4.19 -21.46
N SER A 78 7.03 4.23 -20.40
CA SER A 78 5.62 4.59 -20.43
C SER A 78 5.35 6.10 -20.50
N ALA A 79 6.40 6.94 -20.36
CA ALA A 79 6.21 8.39 -20.38
C ALA A 79 5.78 8.88 -21.78
N THR A 80 4.81 9.78 -21.83
CA THR A 80 4.32 10.36 -23.05
C THR A 80 5.26 11.47 -23.58
N ARG A 81 5.18 11.80 -24.87
CA ARG A 81 5.95 12.91 -25.45
C ARG A 81 5.72 14.25 -24.73
N LYS A 82 4.50 14.46 -24.21
CA LYS A 82 4.19 15.65 -23.43
C LYS A 82 4.97 15.67 -22.11
N GLU A 83 5.02 14.55 -21.41
CA GLU A 83 5.67 14.42 -20.10
C GLU A 83 7.21 14.50 -20.12
N ILE A 84 7.80 14.43 -21.32
CA ILE A 84 9.24 14.63 -21.52
C ILE A 84 9.58 15.99 -22.16
N SER A 85 8.57 16.81 -22.47
CA SER A 85 8.82 18.15 -23.03
C SER A 85 9.39 19.10 -21.98
N VAL A 86 10.27 20.00 -22.42
CA VAL A 86 10.85 21.03 -21.55
C VAL A 86 9.77 21.88 -20.89
N ASP A 87 8.72 22.25 -21.63
CA ASP A 87 7.60 22.99 -21.07
C ASP A 87 6.92 22.25 -19.91
N PHE A 88 6.66 20.95 -20.05
CA PHE A 88 6.11 20.15 -18.96
C PHE A 88 7.07 20.08 -17.78
N LEU A 89 8.36 19.81 -18.01
CA LEU A 89 9.36 19.65 -16.96
C LEU A 89 9.62 20.96 -16.19
N GLU A 90 9.54 22.10 -16.88
CA GLU A 90 9.69 23.42 -16.26
C GLU A 90 8.45 23.92 -15.55
N ASN A 91 7.28 23.84 -16.21
CA ASN A 91 6.10 24.57 -15.82
C ASN A 91 5.04 23.72 -15.12
N SER A 92 5.20 22.40 -15.07
CA SER A 92 4.25 21.58 -14.32
C SER A 92 4.18 21.99 -12.85
N VAL A 93 2.96 22.24 -12.38
CA VAL A 93 2.70 22.55 -10.97
C VAL A 93 2.89 21.29 -10.14
N ILE A 94 4.06 21.17 -9.51
CA ILE A 94 4.22 20.20 -8.44
C ILE A 94 3.39 20.73 -7.28
N LYS A 95 2.23 20.13 -7.02
CA LYS A 95 1.35 20.54 -5.91
C LYS A 95 2.05 20.24 -4.58
N THR A 96 2.92 21.14 -4.19
CA THR A 96 3.56 21.18 -2.88
C THR A 96 2.62 21.89 -1.92
N SER A 97 1.77 21.17 -1.21
CA SER A 97 1.10 21.77 -0.07
C SER A 97 2.04 21.69 1.14
N ASN A 98 2.55 22.84 1.55
CA ASN A 98 3.37 23.08 2.73
C ASN A 98 4.59 22.16 2.95
N VAL A 99 5.72 22.76 3.19
CA VAL A 99 7.10 22.32 3.41
C VAL A 99 7.35 20.99 4.17
N LYS A 100 6.30 20.23 4.52
CA LYS A 100 6.39 18.95 5.25
C LYS A 100 5.83 17.72 4.54
N GLY A 101 5.31 17.82 3.32
CA GLY A 101 4.83 16.63 2.61
C GLY A 101 4.31 16.95 1.22
N TYR A 102 4.92 16.35 0.21
CA TYR A 102 4.37 16.34 -1.14
C TYR A 102 3.14 15.42 -1.15
N LYS A 103 1.95 15.93 -1.47
CA LYS A 103 0.79 15.06 -1.72
C LYS A 103 0.99 14.34 -3.04
N LEU A 104 1.43 13.09 -2.97
CA LEU A 104 1.55 12.20 -4.11
C LEU A 104 0.19 11.51 -4.36
N GLY A 105 -0.33 11.63 -5.58
CA GLY A 105 -1.54 10.92 -6.00
C GLY A 105 -2.86 11.47 -5.45
N SER A 106 -3.96 10.85 -5.84
CA SER A 106 -5.29 11.17 -5.31
C SER A 106 -5.49 10.49 -3.95
N TYR A 107 -5.60 11.28 -2.90
CA TYR A 107 -5.85 10.81 -1.55
C TYR A 107 -7.35 10.60 -1.31
N ASN A 108 -7.76 9.37 -0.99
CA ASN A 108 -9.13 9.08 -0.58
C ASN A 108 -9.30 9.34 0.92
N LYS A 109 -10.26 10.19 1.32
CA LYS A 109 -10.49 10.52 2.74
C LYS A 109 -10.73 9.30 3.64
N TYR A 110 -11.32 8.23 3.10
CA TYR A 110 -11.59 7.00 3.85
C TYR A 110 -10.33 6.19 4.19
N TRP A 111 -9.17 6.54 3.58
CA TRP A 111 -7.89 5.96 4.03
C TRP A 111 -7.48 6.46 5.42
N ASN A 112 -8.09 7.54 5.93
CA ASN A 112 -7.94 7.92 7.34
C ASN A 112 -8.55 6.88 8.28
N LEU A 113 -9.64 6.22 7.91
CA LEU A 113 -10.21 5.12 8.69
C LEU A 113 -9.33 3.85 8.63
N LEU A 114 -8.67 3.61 7.49
CA LEU A 114 -7.65 2.57 7.36
C LEU A 114 -6.46 2.87 8.28
N LEU A 115 -5.93 4.11 8.26
CA LEU A 115 -4.86 4.54 9.16
C LEU A 115 -5.27 4.40 10.63
N TYR A 116 -6.48 4.84 10.97
CA TYR A 116 -7.02 4.69 12.32
C TYR A 116 -7.05 3.21 12.74
N SER A 117 -7.53 2.32 11.88
CA SER A 117 -7.56 0.89 12.18
C SER A 117 -6.16 0.32 12.42
N ILE A 118 -5.19 0.67 11.59
CA ILE A 118 -3.79 0.24 11.76
C ILE A 118 -3.20 0.84 13.05
N GLN A 119 -3.50 2.10 13.36
CA GLN A 119 -3.05 2.77 14.58
C GLN A 119 -3.58 2.06 15.85
N GLN A 120 -4.86 1.63 15.85
CA GLN A 120 -5.42 0.84 16.95
C GLN A 120 -4.64 -0.47 17.14
N LEU A 121 -4.30 -1.16 16.05
CA LEU A 121 -3.51 -2.40 16.09
C LEU A 121 -2.05 -2.14 16.53
N ASN A 122 -1.41 -1.07 16.04
CA ASN A 122 -0.06 -0.70 16.46
C ASN A 122 0.02 -0.37 17.96
N ASN A 123 -1.05 0.22 18.52
CA ASN A 123 -1.11 0.61 19.94
C ASN A 123 -1.50 -0.54 20.86
N ASP A 124 -2.04 -1.64 20.34
CA ASP A 124 -2.39 -2.80 21.14
C ASP A 124 -1.22 -3.78 21.22
N ARG A 125 -0.75 -4.02 22.44
CA ARG A 125 0.38 -4.90 22.76
C ARG A 125 0.20 -6.36 22.29
N TYR A 126 -1.03 -6.80 22.18
CA TYR A 126 -1.37 -8.21 21.86
C TYR A 126 -1.77 -8.40 20.40
N SER A 127 -1.90 -7.33 19.65
CA SER A 127 -2.25 -7.39 18.23
C SER A 127 -1.09 -7.87 17.38
N LEU A 128 -1.44 -8.48 16.26
CA LEU A 128 -0.49 -8.90 15.26
C LEU A 128 0.15 -7.67 14.57
N HIS A 129 1.48 -7.67 14.46
CA HIS A 129 2.20 -6.64 13.74
C HIS A 129 1.73 -6.53 12.27
N VAL A 130 1.45 -5.30 11.84
CA VAL A 130 0.91 -5.03 10.51
C VAL A 130 2.03 -5.04 9.48
N GLY A 131 2.27 -6.21 8.87
CA GLY A 131 3.11 -6.33 7.67
C GLY A 131 2.29 -6.12 6.39
N ARG A 132 2.95 -6.12 5.24
CA ARG A 132 2.29 -5.86 3.94
C ARG A 132 1.18 -6.84 3.59
N THR A 133 1.31 -8.12 3.97
CA THR A 133 0.25 -9.11 3.78
C THR A 133 -0.95 -8.78 4.65
N ILE A 134 -0.74 -8.50 5.94
CA ILE A 134 -1.80 -8.11 6.87
C ILE A 134 -2.46 -6.81 6.41
N TYR A 135 -1.69 -5.81 5.98
CA TYR A 135 -2.20 -4.57 5.42
C TYR A 135 -3.22 -4.82 4.28
N GLN A 136 -2.91 -5.71 3.34
CA GLN A 136 -3.83 -6.08 2.26
C GLN A 136 -5.13 -6.68 2.80
N LYS A 137 -5.08 -7.46 3.89
CA LYS A 137 -6.27 -8.06 4.51
C LYS A 137 -7.11 -7.03 5.26
N ILE A 138 -6.45 -6.09 5.95
CA ILE A 138 -7.12 -4.94 6.57
C ILE A 138 -7.84 -4.10 5.50
N CYS A 139 -7.16 -3.77 4.40
CA CYS A 139 -7.76 -3.04 3.28
C CYS A 139 -8.97 -3.78 2.70
N TYR A 140 -8.84 -5.11 2.50
CA TYR A 140 -9.93 -5.93 1.99
C TYR A 140 -11.15 -5.92 2.92
N ILE A 141 -10.93 -6.18 4.21
CA ILE A 141 -12.03 -6.31 5.19
C ILE A 141 -12.74 -4.98 5.39
N LEU A 142 -12.01 -3.84 5.44
CA LEU A 142 -12.62 -2.52 5.48
C LEU A 142 -13.47 -2.24 4.24
N THR A 143 -13.01 -2.63 3.05
CA THR A 143 -13.80 -2.51 1.82
C THR A 143 -15.03 -3.40 1.87
N ALA A 144 -14.89 -4.64 2.34
CA ALA A 144 -15.97 -5.62 2.43
C ALA A 144 -17.07 -5.22 3.43
N VAL A 145 -16.77 -4.51 4.51
CA VAL A 145 -17.79 -3.95 5.42
C VAL A 145 -18.46 -2.68 4.88
N GLY A 146 -18.04 -2.19 3.71
CA GLY A 146 -18.64 -1.07 3.02
C GLY A 146 -17.99 0.29 3.32
N ILE A 147 -16.73 0.34 3.75
CA ILE A 147 -15.94 1.57 3.76
C ILE A 147 -15.52 1.86 2.31
N PRO A 148 -15.79 3.07 1.76
CA PRO A 148 -15.52 3.41 0.35
C PRO A 148 -14.02 3.68 0.11
N THR A 149 -13.19 2.64 0.26
CA THR A 149 -11.73 2.73 0.13
C THR A 149 -11.26 3.01 -1.30
N GLY A 150 -12.08 2.67 -2.30
CA GLY A 150 -11.73 2.73 -3.71
C GLY A 150 -10.86 1.57 -4.19
N PHE A 151 -10.67 0.53 -3.36
CA PHE A 151 -9.87 -0.64 -3.71
C PHE A 151 -10.71 -1.71 -4.39
N VAL A 152 -10.16 -2.30 -5.45
CA VAL A 152 -10.72 -3.46 -6.15
C VAL A 152 -9.84 -4.66 -5.86
N PHE A 153 -10.45 -5.77 -5.43
CA PHE A 153 -9.71 -6.97 -5.03
C PHE A 153 -9.93 -8.11 -6.02
N SER A 154 -8.85 -8.87 -6.24
CA SER A 154 -8.84 -10.09 -7.05
C SER A 154 -8.15 -11.22 -6.30
N LYS A 155 -8.32 -12.45 -6.80
CA LYS A 155 -7.62 -13.64 -6.28
C LYS A 155 -6.11 -13.49 -6.42
N SER A 156 -5.37 -13.83 -5.38
CA SER A 156 -3.91 -13.93 -5.40
C SER A 156 -3.44 -15.09 -4.55
N GLU A 157 -2.16 -15.44 -4.65
CA GLU A 157 -1.54 -16.55 -3.93
C GLU A 157 -1.75 -16.45 -2.41
N TYR A 158 -1.68 -15.23 -1.86
CA TYR A 158 -1.83 -14.97 -0.42
C TYR A 158 -3.21 -14.37 -0.05
N GLY A 159 -4.27 -14.77 -0.76
CA GLY A 159 -5.64 -14.28 -0.54
C GLY A 159 -5.99 -13.06 -1.39
N PRO A 160 -7.08 -12.32 -1.08
CA PRO A 160 -7.48 -11.16 -1.85
C PRO A 160 -6.38 -10.10 -1.86
N PHE A 161 -6.12 -9.55 -3.06
CA PHE A 161 -5.08 -8.56 -3.32
C PHE A 161 -5.62 -7.42 -4.18
N SER A 162 -5.22 -6.20 -3.87
CA SER A 162 -5.53 -4.99 -4.64
C SER A 162 -4.23 -4.24 -4.99
N PRO A 163 -3.97 -4.00 -6.29
CA PRO A 163 -2.90 -3.10 -6.72
C PRO A 163 -3.10 -1.68 -6.21
N GLU A 164 -4.36 -1.20 -6.12
CA GLU A 164 -4.72 0.13 -5.62
C GLU A 164 -4.36 0.25 -4.14
N ALA A 165 -4.62 -0.78 -3.32
CA ALA A 165 -4.21 -0.80 -1.91
C ALA A 165 -2.68 -0.77 -1.76
N LYS A 166 -1.95 -1.48 -2.63
CA LYS A 166 -0.49 -1.41 -2.69
C LYS A 166 -0.01 0.01 -3.04
N ASN A 167 -0.66 0.67 -4.00
CA ASN A 167 -0.35 2.05 -4.37
C ASN A 167 -0.71 3.04 -3.25
N ALA A 168 -1.84 2.82 -2.55
CA ALA A 168 -2.21 3.62 -1.40
C ALA A 168 -1.14 3.60 -0.30
N LEU A 169 -0.53 2.44 -0.03
CA LEU A 169 0.58 2.32 0.92
C LEU A 169 1.74 3.25 0.56
N LEU A 170 2.09 3.31 -0.73
CA LEU A 170 3.11 4.21 -1.24
C LEU A 170 2.74 5.68 -1.03
N ILE A 171 1.50 6.05 -1.34
CA ILE A 171 0.98 7.41 -1.15
C ILE A 171 1.03 7.78 0.33
N LEU A 172 0.60 6.91 1.22
CA LEU A 172 0.61 7.12 2.67
C LEU A 172 2.04 7.32 3.20
N ALA A 173 3.00 6.50 2.74
CA ALA A 173 4.40 6.62 3.12
C ALA A 173 5.02 7.95 2.65
N ASN A 174 4.74 8.36 1.40
CA ASN A 174 5.27 9.62 0.85
C ASN A 174 4.58 10.87 1.42
N ASN A 175 3.41 10.71 2.05
CA ASN A 175 2.76 11.78 2.83
C ASN A 175 3.15 11.76 4.32
N ASN A 176 4.13 10.95 4.73
CA ASN A 176 4.58 10.77 6.10
C ASN A 176 3.47 10.37 7.09
N LEU A 177 2.45 9.67 6.59
CA LEU A 177 1.34 9.16 7.40
C LEU A 177 1.64 7.77 7.96
N ILE A 178 2.58 7.05 7.34
CA ILE A 178 3.09 5.77 7.81
C ILE A 178 4.61 5.73 7.68
N ASN A 179 5.22 4.88 8.50
CA ASN A 179 6.62 4.48 8.43
C ASN A 179 6.69 2.96 8.21
N GLU A 180 7.60 2.52 7.35
CA GLU A 180 7.91 1.11 7.16
C GLU A 180 9.23 0.81 7.87
N GLU A 181 9.19 -0.05 8.88
CA GLU A 181 10.38 -0.46 9.66
C GLU A 181 10.73 -1.92 9.38
N THR A 182 12.02 -2.19 9.21
CA THR A 182 12.48 -3.58 9.03
C THR A 182 12.71 -4.22 10.40
N LYS A 183 11.92 -5.25 10.72
CA LYS A 183 12.11 -6.10 11.90
C LYS A 183 12.52 -7.52 11.45
N GLY A 184 13.81 -7.80 11.48
CA GLY A 184 14.35 -9.07 10.97
C GLY A 184 14.06 -9.24 9.46
N LYS A 185 13.27 -10.26 9.10
CA LYS A 185 12.87 -10.54 7.71
C LYS A 185 11.55 -9.87 7.29
N MET A 186 10.88 -9.19 8.21
CA MET A 186 9.57 -8.58 7.98
C MET A 186 9.70 -7.06 7.88
N ILE A 187 8.77 -6.46 7.12
CA ILE A 187 8.53 -5.02 7.12
C ILE A 187 7.27 -4.79 7.94
N GLU A 188 7.38 -3.98 8.97
CA GLU A 188 6.28 -3.52 9.79
C GLU A 188 5.82 -2.15 9.33
N ILE A 189 4.51 -1.94 9.27
CA ILE A 189 3.86 -0.69 8.90
C ILE A 189 3.34 -0.05 10.18
N ASN A 190 3.92 1.10 10.53
CA ASN A 190 3.51 1.88 11.68
C ASN A 190 2.87 3.19 11.21
N VAL A 191 1.73 3.56 11.81
CA VAL A 191 1.11 4.87 11.57
C VAL A 191 1.95 5.94 12.27
N SER A 192 2.16 7.08 11.58
CA SER A 192 2.91 8.19 12.12
C SER A 192 2.26 8.72 13.41
N GLU A 193 3.07 9.06 14.42
CA GLU A 193 2.60 9.68 15.67
C GLU A 193 1.87 11.01 15.43
N SER A 194 2.19 11.69 14.33
CA SER A 194 1.53 12.95 13.95
C SER A 194 0.14 12.75 13.34
N PHE A 195 -0.27 11.51 13.02
CA PHE A 195 -1.59 11.23 12.49
C PHE A 195 -2.65 11.32 13.58
N VAL A 196 -3.61 12.22 13.38
CA VAL A 196 -4.79 12.36 14.23
C VAL A 196 -6.03 12.27 13.36
N LEU A 197 -6.93 11.33 13.68
CA LEU A 197 -8.19 11.19 12.96
C LEU A 197 -9.14 12.36 13.32
N ASP A 198 -9.57 13.12 12.31
CA ASP A 198 -10.72 14.00 12.46
C ASP A 198 -12.01 13.16 12.46
N LYS A 199 -12.53 12.87 13.64
CA LYS A 199 -13.74 12.06 13.81
C LYS A 199 -14.99 12.72 13.22
N ASN A 200 -15.03 14.04 13.12
CA ASN A 200 -16.18 14.76 12.59
C ASN A 200 -16.33 14.63 11.06
N ALA A 201 -15.28 14.17 10.38
CA ALA A 201 -15.31 13.94 8.94
C ALA A 201 -16.04 12.65 8.52
N PHE A 202 -16.48 11.82 9.49
CA PHE A 202 -17.06 10.48 9.26
C PHE A 202 -18.36 10.30 10.03
N SER A 203 -19.24 9.46 9.50
CA SER A 203 -20.54 9.14 10.11
C SER A 203 -20.42 8.11 11.24
N SER A 204 -21.47 8.01 12.08
CA SER A 204 -21.56 6.93 13.07
C SER A 204 -21.54 5.55 12.41
N ASP A 205 -22.17 5.38 11.25
CA ASP A 205 -22.18 4.14 10.47
C ASP A 205 -20.77 3.75 10.00
N ASP A 206 -19.94 4.73 9.59
CA ASP A 206 -18.54 4.47 9.25
C ASP A 206 -17.77 3.91 10.46
N PHE A 207 -17.99 4.45 11.68
CA PHE A 207 -17.36 3.95 12.89
C PHE A 207 -17.90 2.57 13.33
N GLU A 208 -19.18 2.30 13.14
CA GLU A 208 -19.73 0.95 13.39
C GLU A 208 -19.07 -0.09 12.48
N LYS A 209 -18.90 0.23 11.20
CA LYS A 209 -18.19 -0.63 10.23
C LYS A 209 -16.73 -0.84 10.62
N VAL A 210 -16.03 0.24 11.00
CA VAL A 210 -14.63 0.16 11.45
C VAL A 210 -14.51 -0.69 12.72
N ASN A 211 -15.38 -0.48 13.71
CA ASN A 211 -15.37 -1.27 14.95
C ASN A 211 -15.64 -2.75 14.68
N LYS A 212 -16.60 -3.05 13.80
CA LYS A 212 -16.83 -4.43 13.36
C LYS A 212 -15.60 -5.05 12.71
N ALA A 213 -14.87 -4.28 11.90
CA ALA A 213 -13.63 -4.74 11.29
C ALA A 213 -12.51 -4.93 12.33
N LEU A 214 -12.37 -4.02 13.29
CA LEU A 214 -11.39 -4.11 14.38
C LEU A 214 -11.60 -5.36 15.23
N ASP A 215 -12.84 -5.70 15.57
CA ASP A 215 -13.16 -6.94 16.30
C ASP A 215 -12.63 -8.18 15.57
N LEU A 216 -12.65 -8.17 14.24
CA LEU A 216 -12.10 -9.25 13.44
C LEU A 216 -10.57 -9.20 13.38
N PHE A 217 -9.97 -8.00 13.27
CA PHE A 217 -8.50 -7.84 13.21
C PHE A 217 -7.82 -8.31 14.51
N TYR A 218 -8.40 -8.05 15.67
CA TYR A 218 -7.89 -8.54 16.96
C TYR A 218 -7.89 -10.07 17.10
N ARG A 219 -8.60 -10.78 16.22
CA ARG A 219 -8.62 -12.25 16.18
C ARG A 219 -7.56 -12.85 15.26
N PHE A 220 -6.81 -12.04 14.53
CA PHE A 220 -5.71 -12.53 13.72
C PHE A 220 -4.60 -13.06 14.63
N LYS A 221 -4.38 -14.38 14.62
CA LYS A 221 -3.32 -15.02 15.41
C LYS A 221 -1.96 -14.91 14.74
N ASN A 222 -1.93 -14.94 13.40
CA ASN A 222 -0.75 -14.87 12.55
C ASN A 222 -1.15 -14.49 11.11
N THR A 223 -0.18 -14.40 10.22
CA THR A 223 -0.41 -14.07 8.81
C THR A 223 -1.29 -15.10 8.10
N GLU A 224 -1.17 -16.38 8.48
CA GLU A 224 -1.96 -17.47 7.89
C GLU A 224 -3.43 -17.35 8.28
N SER A 225 -3.75 -17.12 9.56
CA SER A 225 -5.13 -16.92 10.00
C SER A 225 -5.78 -15.72 9.30
N ALA A 226 -5.06 -14.63 9.13
CA ALA A 226 -5.55 -13.46 8.40
C ALA A 226 -5.79 -13.77 6.91
N GLU A 227 -4.93 -14.58 6.29
CA GLU A 227 -5.10 -15.05 4.92
C GLU A 227 -6.34 -15.93 4.79
N ILE A 228 -6.53 -16.90 5.69
CA ILE A 228 -7.69 -17.80 5.72
C ILE A 228 -8.97 -17.00 5.85
N ILE A 229 -9.08 -16.15 6.87
CA ILE A 229 -10.26 -15.34 7.14
C ILE A 229 -10.62 -14.47 5.93
N ALA A 230 -9.65 -13.71 5.39
CA ALA A 230 -9.90 -12.86 4.23
C ALA A 230 -10.28 -13.66 2.97
N SER A 231 -9.70 -14.85 2.77
CA SER A 231 -10.02 -15.71 1.63
C SER A 231 -11.43 -16.32 1.74
N ILE A 232 -11.87 -16.71 2.95
CA ILE A 232 -13.23 -17.19 3.20
C ILE A 232 -14.25 -16.09 2.88
N LEU A 233 -14.01 -14.87 3.38
CA LEU A 233 -14.91 -13.73 3.14
C LEU A 233 -14.98 -13.37 1.65
N PHE A 234 -13.82 -13.39 0.95
CA PHE A 234 -13.75 -13.13 -0.48
C PHE A 234 -14.50 -14.21 -1.28
N ALA A 235 -14.23 -15.48 -1.02
CA ALA A 235 -14.90 -16.59 -1.68
C ALA A 235 -16.43 -16.55 -1.45
N SER A 236 -16.86 -16.26 -0.22
CA SER A 236 -18.28 -16.10 0.09
C SER A 236 -18.93 -14.95 -0.68
N SER A 237 -18.24 -13.81 -0.84
CA SER A 237 -18.73 -12.67 -1.63
C SER A 237 -18.89 -13.02 -3.10
N GLU A 238 -17.89 -13.70 -3.69
CA GLU A 238 -17.96 -14.16 -5.08
C GLU A 238 -19.10 -15.17 -5.31
N LEU A 239 -19.26 -16.14 -4.41
CA LEU A 239 -20.32 -17.12 -4.49
C LEU A 239 -21.72 -16.52 -4.30
N LYS A 240 -21.88 -15.50 -3.43
CA LYS A 240 -23.15 -14.77 -3.28
C LYS A 240 -23.58 -14.09 -4.57
N ASN A 241 -22.66 -13.53 -5.33
CA ASN A 241 -22.95 -12.92 -6.62
C ASN A 241 -23.44 -13.95 -7.67
N SER A 242 -23.11 -15.24 -7.48
CA SER A 242 -23.49 -16.34 -8.37
C SER A 242 -24.62 -17.23 -7.83
N GLY A 243 -25.15 -16.94 -6.62
CA GLY A 243 -26.27 -17.69 -6.03
C GLY A 243 -26.15 -17.93 -4.52
N SER A 244 -26.61 -19.09 -4.06
CA SER A 244 -26.55 -19.45 -2.63
C SER A 244 -25.16 -19.97 -2.24
N VAL A 245 -24.71 -19.57 -1.06
CA VAL A 245 -23.44 -20.03 -0.46
C VAL A 245 -23.73 -21.09 0.60
N ASN A 246 -23.32 -22.32 0.36
CA ASN A 246 -23.28 -23.36 1.39
C ASN A 246 -21.82 -23.75 1.70
N ALA A 247 -21.63 -24.53 2.77
CA ALA A 247 -20.29 -24.89 3.24
C ALA A 247 -19.49 -25.69 2.20
N ASP A 248 -20.13 -26.60 1.47
CA ASP A 248 -19.47 -27.46 0.48
C ASP A 248 -18.97 -26.64 -0.72
N LYS A 249 -19.83 -25.75 -1.25
CA LYS A 249 -19.44 -24.85 -2.36
C LYS A 249 -18.29 -23.92 -1.95
N LEU A 250 -18.36 -23.38 -0.73
CA LEU A 250 -17.31 -22.51 -0.20
C LEU A 250 -15.98 -23.27 -0.08
N MET A 251 -16.01 -24.49 0.45
CA MET A 251 -14.84 -25.33 0.60
C MET A 251 -14.23 -25.68 -0.75
N HIS A 252 -15.07 -26.12 -1.71
CA HIS A 252 -14.63 -26.45 -3.07
C HIS A 252 -13.97 -25.25 -3.76
N TYR A 253 -14.60 -24.07 -3.70
CA TYR A 253 -14.05 -22.85 -4.26
C TYR A 253 -12.68 -22.47 -3.66
N LEU A 254 -12.52 -22.61 -2.33
CA LEU A 254 -11.26 -22.31 -1.66
C LEU A 254 -10.16 -23.30 -2.02
N GLN A 255 -10.47 -24.59 -2.18
CA GLN A 255 -9.52 -25.62 -2.57
C GLN A 255 -9.08 -25.49 -4.04
N GLU A 256 -9.99 -25.11 -4.95
CA GLU A 256 -9.62 -24.78 -6.32
C GLU A 256 -8.74 -23.54 -6.41
N TRP A 257 -9.07 -22.51 -5.64
CA TRP A 257 -8.24 -21.29 -5.62
C TRP A 257 -6.87 -21.52 -5.00
N LYS A 258 -6.80 -22.35 -3.94
CA LYS A 258 -5.60 -22.60 -3.14
C LYS A 258 -5.32 -24.10 -3.01
N PRO A 259 -4.73 -24.75 -4.02
CA PRO A 259 -4.46 -26.21 -3.99
C PRO A 259 -3.64 -26.66 -2.77
N ARG A 260 -2.79 -25.77 -2.21
CA ARG A 260 -2.02 -26.03 -0.99
C ARG A 260 -2.86 -26.28 0.24
N TRP A 261 -4.16 -25.86 0.23
CA TRP A 261 -5.12 -26.10 1.31
C TRP A 261 -5.92 -27.39 1.15
N ASN A 262 -5.59 -28.21 0.15
CA ASN A 262 -6.25 -29.48 -0.11
C ASN A 262 -5.64 -30.61 0.73
N ASN A 263 -5.62 -30.43 2.06
CA ASN A 263 -5.25 -31.43 3.06
C ASN A 263 -6.17 -31.33 4.25
N ASP A 264 -6.19 -32.37 5.10
CA ASP A 264 -7.15 -32.47 6.21
C ASP A 264 -6.95 -31.41 7.28
N GLU A 265 -5.70 -31.03 7.56
CA GLU A 265 -5.37 -29.97 8.54
C GLU A 265 -5.92 -28.62 8.10
N CYS A 266 -5.65 -28.20 6.87
CA CYS A 266 -6.18 -26.95 6.31
C CYS A 266 -7.71 -26.98 6.20
N ARG A 267 -8.28 -28.12 5.83
CA ARG A 267 -9.73 -28.28 5.76
C ARG A 267 -10.38 -28.06 7.12
N ASN A 268 -9.83 -28.61 8.19
CA ASN A 268 -10.32 -28.40 9.56
C ASN A 268 -10.23 -26.94 9.98
N LEU A 269 -9.10 -26.26 9.69
CA LEU A 269 -8.94 -24.84 9.95
C LEU A 269 -9.93 -23.96 9.17
N LEU A 270 -10.17 -24.27 7.90
CA LEU A 270 -11.15 -23.56 7.08
C LEU A 270 -12.57 -23.72 7.65
N MET A 271 -12.94 -24.92 8.14
CA MET A 271 -14.22 -25.14 8.80
C MET A 271 -14.33 -24.37 10.12
N GLU A 272 -13.29 -24.42 10.98
CA GLU A 272 -13.24 -23.69 12.24
C GLU A 272 -13.47 -22.20 12.04
N TYR A 273 -12.68 -21.56 11.14
CA TYR A 273 -12.84 -20.14 10.85
C TYR A 273 -14.16 -19.81 10.16
N SER A 274 -14.72 -20.71 9.35
CA SER A 274 -16.05 -20.49 8.74
C SER A 274 -17.16 -20.47 9.79
N ILE A 275 -17.10 -21.35 10.79
CA ILE A 275 -18.04 -21.38 11.92
C ILE A 275 -17.87 -20.11 12.77
N GLU A 276 -16.64 -19.71 13.08
CA GLU A 276 -16.36 -18.49 13.83
C GLU A 276 -16.91 -17.25 13.10
N LEU A 277 -16.65 -17.11 11.81
CA LEU A 277 -17.15 -16.01 10.98
C LEU A 277 -18.67 -15.99 10.88
N ALA A 278 -19.31 -17.17 10.83
CA ALA A 278 -20.77 -17.27 10.84
C ALA A 278 -21.34 -16.82 12.20
N SER A 279 -20.72 -17.20 13.32
CA SER A 279 -21.13 -16.78 14.67
C SER A 279 -21.03 -15.26 14.87
N MET A 280 -20.03 -14.63 14.24
CA MET A 280 -19.81 -13.19 14.25
C MET A 280 -20.65 -12.42 13.21
N LYS A 281 -21.52 -13.09 12.48
CA LYS A 281 -22.34 -12.52 11.39
C LYS A 281 -21.53 -11.88 10.24
N TRP A 282 -20.34 -12.42 9.99
CA TRP A 282 -19.54 -12.08 8.82
C TRP A 282 -19.85 -12.98 7.62
N LEU A 283 -20.25 -14.21 7.89
CA LEU A 283 -20.59 -15.23 6.91
C LEU A 283 -22.04 -15.65 7.09
N SER A 284 -22.78 -15.76 5.99
CA SER A 284 -24.13 -16.37 5.98
C SER A 284 -24.07 -17.57 5.05
N LEU A 285 -24.18 -18.75 5.63
CA LEU A 285 -24.28 -20.02 4.88
C LEU A 285 -25.73 -20.42 4.80
N SER A 286 -26.18 -20.87 3.62
CA SER A 286 -27.45 -21.57 3.45
C SER A 286 -27.27 -23.03 3.84
N ASN A 287 -28.30 -23.60 4.42
CA ASN A 287 -28.35 -25.04 4.68
C ASN A 287 -28.29 -25.84 3.39
#